data_cdbfa5207da33f7ee0f0457fa7f11b33
#
_entry.id   cdbfa5207da33f7ee0f0457fa7f11b33
#
_cell.length_a   1.000
_cell.length_b   1.000
_cell.length_c   1.000
_cell.angle_alpha   90.00
_cell.angle_beta   90.00
_cell.angle_gamma   90.00
#
_symmetry.space_group_name_H-M   'P 1'
#
loop_
_entity.id
_entity.type
_entity.pdbx_description
1 polymer ?
#
loop_
_entity_poly.entity_id
_entity_poly.type
_entity_poly.pdbx_seq_one_letter_code
_entity_poly.pdbx_strand_id
1 'polypeptide(L)'
;MLYKKLYKNISVVALGTALFSLPVFTACESDVVDLEPVDKFSELTAYGTEERCELAVVGAYDAAQCGMYVDPNDFGWARGYPFGAASILQGEMRGEDMNLTAQFYDYTYSATYNLTTANNVAMWETSFEAINRYNTVYAGIEGAVAASVITEEKGNQYKGECLFLRALTYHNLMIHYALPYNVEGNNNYGMPIYTKAVNDPSQLAEQQSIGRSTVKETYDQILSDLNNAESMLPDIIDADKIGRASKGAAIALKTRVYLHMRDWNN
;
A
#
# COMPACT_ATOMS: atom_id res chain seq x y z
N MET A 1 -8.34 -64.64 -55.70
CA MET A 1 -8.85 -64.83 -54.31
C MET A 1 -7.97 -64.13 -53.25
N LEU A 2 -6.74 -63.73 -53.56
CA LEU A 2 -5.86 -63.01 -52.60
C LEU A 2 -6.22 -61.55 -52.35
N TYR A 3 -6.73 -60.84 -53.31
CA TYR A 3 -7.04 -59.37 -53.18
C TYR A 3 -8.20 -59.07 -52.24
N LYS A 4 -9.21 -59.91 -52.12
CA LYS A 4 -10.33 -59.73 -51.19
C LYS A 4 -9.95 -59.92 -49.71
N LYS A 5 -8.91 -60.69 -49.44
CA LYS A 5 -8.41 -60.87 -48.05
C LYS A 5 -7.57 -59.71 -47.57
N LEU A 6 -6.84 -59.03 -48.48
CA LEU A 6 -6.04 -57.89 -48.14
C LEU A 6 -6.88 -56.64 -47.74
N TYR A 7 -7.94 -56.39 -48.47
CA TYR A 7 -8.84 -55.25 -48.17
C TYR A 7 -9.57 -55.41 -46.83
N LYS A 8 -9.94 -56.62 -46.45
CA LYS A 8 -10.65 -56.88 -45.19
C LYS A 8 -9.72 -56.65 -43.97
N ASN A 9 -8.44 -56.94 -44.09
CA ASN A 9 -7.47 -56.71 -43.01
C ASN A 9 -7.06 -55.26 -42.91
N ILE A 10 -6.97 -54.52 -44.01
CA ILE A 10 -6.66 -53.06 -44.01
C ILE A 10 -7.85 -52.24 -43.38
N SER A 11 -9.08 -52.63 -43.67
CA SER A 11 -10.26 -51.96 -43.09
C SER A 11 -10.39 -52.18 -41.55
N VAL A 12 -9.98 -53.35 -41.03
CA VAL A 12 -10.03 -53.62 -39.58
C VAL A 12 -8.87 -52.89 -38.87
N VAL A 13 -7.68 -52.77 -39.47
CA VAL A 13 -6.56 -52.03 -38.91
C VAL A 13 -6.82 -50.53 -38.93
N ALA A 14 -7.42 -50.00 -40.02
CA ALA A 14 -7.80 -48.60 -40.12
C ALA A 14 -8.93 -48.19 -39.13
N LEU A 15 -9.87 -49.09 -38.85
CA LEU A 15 -10.94 -48.85 -37.83
C LEU A 15 -10.39 -48.96 -36.41
N GLY A 16 -9.43 -49.83 -36.16
CA GLY A 16 -8.75 -49.95 -34.85
C GLY A 16 -7.89 -48.77 -34.48
N THR A 17 -7.20 -48.14 -35.47
CA THR A 17 -6.39 -46.94 -35.25
C THR A 17 -7.26 -45.69 -35.08
N ALA A 18 -8.43 -45.59 -35.72
CA ALA A 18 -9.30 -44.45 -35.55
C ALA A 18 -10.04 -44.44 -34.19
N LEU A 19 -10.22 -45.60 -33.55
CA LEU A 19 -10.83 -45.69 -32.19
C LEU A 19 -9.84 -45.41 -31.04
N PHE A 20 -8.54 -45.48 -31.30
CA PHE A 20 -7.53 -45.25 -30.28
C PHE A 20 -7.02 -43.80 -30.26
N SER A 21 -7.41 -42.98 -31.22
CA SER A 21 -7.00 -41.55 -31.34
C SER A 21 -7.96 -40.53 -30.74
N LEU A 22 -9.05 -40.95 -30.09
CA LEU A 22 -10.13 -40.08 -29.61
C LEU A 22 -10.13 -39.69 -28.12
N PRO A 23 -9.22 -40.12 -27.22
CA PRO A 23 -9.27 -39.62 -25.86
C PRO A 23 -8.08 -38.72 -25.43
N VAL A 24 -7.36 -38.10 -26.35
CA VAL A 24 -6.16 -37.31 -25.92
C VAL A 24 -6.43 -35.80 -25.85
N PHE A 25 -7.64 -35.32 -26.14
CA PHE A 25 -7.92 -33.88 -26.17
C PHE A 25 -8.84 -33.36 -25.05
N THR A 26 -9.07 -34.13 -23.99
CA THR A 26 -9.87 -33.67 -22.86
C THR A 26 -9.08 -33.58 -21.53
N ALA A 27 -7.77 -33.40 -21.59
CA ALA A 27 -6.94 -33.20 -20.41
C ALA A 27 -6.34 -31.79 -20.40
N CYS A 28 -7.19 -30.79 -20.50
CA CYS A 28 -6.95 -29.47 -19.97
C CYS A 28 -8.21 -29.08 -19.20
N GLU A 29 -8.37 -29.62 -18.02
CA GLU A 29 -9.27 -29.04 -17.04
C GLU A 29 -8.64 -27.73 -16.60
N SER A 30 -9.41 -26.65 -16.74
CA SER A 30 -9.07 -25.30 -16.27
C SER A 30 -8.68 -25.28 -14.79
N ASP A 31 -9.10 -26.28 -14.05
CA ASP A 31 -8.82 -26.41 -12.61
C ASP A 31 -7.37 -26.66 -12.23
N VAL A 32 -6.50 -27.05 -13.18
CA VAL A 32 -5.06 -27.28 -12.90
C VAL A 32 -4.24 -25.99 -13.02
N VAL A 33 -4.79 -24.94 -13.66
CA VAL A 33 -4.09 -23.67 -13.90
C VAL A 33 -4.49 -22.58 -12.91
N ASP A 34 -5.55 -22.82 -12.14
CA ASP A 34 -6.13 -21.90 -11.15
C ASP A 34 -5.76 -22.29 -9.70
N LEU A 35 -4.54 -22.82 -9.52
CA LEU A 35 -4.01 -23.04 -8.17
C LEU A 35 -3.66 -21.69 -7.54
N GLU A 36 -4.47 -21.27 -6.59
CA GLU A 36 -4.07 -20.16 -5.71
C GLU A 36 -2.75 -20.51 -5.01
N PRO A 37 -1.79 -19.58 -4.94
CA PRO A 37 -0.56 -19.80 -4.20
C PRO A 37 -0.86 -20.22 -2.77
N VAL A 38 -0.33 -21.35 -2.32
CA VAL A 38 -0.58 -21.90 -0.97
C VAL A 38 -0.02 -21.00 0.14
N ASP A 39 0.92 -20.13 -0.21
CA ASP A 39 1.64 -19.21 0.68
C ASP A 39 1.16 -17.76 0.61
N LYS A 40 0.18 -17.44 -0.26
CA LYS A 40 -0.39 -16.10 -0.40
C LYS A 40 -1.92 -16.17 -0.40
N PHE A 41 -2.52 -15.28 0.38
CA PHE A 41 -3.97 -15.09 0.29
C PHE A 41 -4.30 -14.34 -1.02
N SER A 42 -5.27 -14.86 -1.80
CA SER A 42 -5.86 -14.07 -2.88
C SER A 42 -6.62 -12.86 -2.30
N GLU A 43 -6.83 -11.81 -3.08
CA GLU A 43 -7.64 -10.66 -2.64
C GLU A 43 -9.03 -11.09 -2.14
N LEU A 44 -9.63 -12.10 -2.77
CA LEU A 44 -10.93 -12.67 -2.38
C LEU A 44 -10.90 -13.33 -1.01
N THR A 45 -9.78 -13.94 -0.62
CA THR A 45 -9.65 -14.65 0.66
C THR A 45 -9.06 -13.77 1.76
N ALA A 46 -8.30 -12.73 1.41
CA ALA A 46 -7.65 -11.83 2.36
C ALA A 46 -8.63 -11.09 3.27
N TYR A 47 -9.85 -10.82 2.81
CA TYR A 47 -10.89 -10.09 3.55
C TYR A 47 -12.12 -10.95 3.82
N GLY A 48 -12.01 -12.27 3.76
CA GLY A 48 -13.14 -13.21 3.86
C GLY A 48 -13.67 -13.44 5.28
N THR A 49 -13.02 -12.91 6.32
CA THR A 49 -13.47 -12.98 7.72
C THR A 49 -13.14 -11.67 8.44
N GLU A 50 -13.87 -11.38 9.53
CA GLU A 50 -13.61 -10.18 10.36
C GLU A 50 -12.18 -10.18 10.91
N GLU A 51 -11.68 -11.32 11.36
CA GLU A 51 -10.31 -11.47 11.86
C GLU A 51 -9.27 -11.12 10.78
N ARG A 52 -9.48 -11.57 9.55
CA ARG A 52 -8.58 -11.23 8.43
C ARG A 52 -8.64 -9.76 8.06
N CYS A 53 -9.81 -9.15 8.11
CA CYS A 53 -9.95 -7.70 7.93
C CYS A 53 -9.14 -6.93 9.01
N GLU A 54 -9.21 -7.36 10.27
CA GLU A 54 -8.43 -6.76 11.35
C GLU A 54 -6.93 -6.94 11.13
N LEU A 55 -6.49 -8.14 10.76
CA LEU A 55 -5.07 -8.42 10.45
C LEU A 55 -4.57 -7.58 9.27
N ALA A 56 -5.40 -7.35 8.25
CA ALA A 56 -5.04 -6.47 7.13
C ALA A 56 -4.80 -5.03 7.61
N VAL A 57 -5.64 -4.52 8.51
CA VAL A 57 -5.45 -3.19 9.13
C VAL A 57 -4.18 -3.16 9.99
N VAL A 58 -3.89 -4.21 10.77
CA VAL A 58 -2.61 -4.33 11.49
C VAL A 58 -1.43 -4.28 10.53
N GLY A 59 -1.54 -4.94 9.35
CA GLY A 59 -0.54 -4.85 8.28
C GLY A 59 -0.36 -3.44 7.70
N ALA A 60 -1.39 -2.58 7.75
CA ALA A 60 -1.26 -1.18 7.39
C ALA A 60 -0.43 -0.39 8.43
N TYR A 61 -0.63 -0.66 9.73
CA TYR A 61 0.21 -0.07 10.79
C TYR A 61 1.64 -0.59 10.76
N ASP A 62 1.85 -1.86 10.42
CA ASP A 62 3.18 -2.42 10.24
C ASP A 62 3.92 -1.72 9.09
N ALA A 63 3.27 -1.49 7.96
CA ALA A 63 3.83 -0.71 6.86
C ALA A 63 4.16 0.75 7.26
N ALA A 64 3.40 1.34 8.18
CA ALA A 64 3.70 2.66 8.75
C ALA A 64 4.96 2.63 9.61
N GLN A 65 5.16 1.59 10.39
CA GLN A 65 6.26 1.49 11.36
C GLN A 65 7.58 1.09 10.71
N CYS A 66 7.58 0.05 9.88
CA CYS A 66 8.82 -0.63 9.44
C CYS A 66 9.12 -0.43 7.94
N GLY A 67 8.16 0.08 7.15
CA GLY A 67 8.22 -0.02 5.71
C GLY A 67 7.89 -1.45 5.24
N MET A 68 8.20 -1.76 3.99
CA MET A 68 7.91 -3.08 3.44
C MET A 68 8.86 -4.14 3.99
N TYR A 69 8.31 -5.27 4.40
CA TYR A 69 9.04 -6.52 4.58
C TYR A 69 9.40 -7.03 3.18
N VAL A 70 10.60 -6.73 2.74
CA VAL A 70 11.16 -7.42 1.57
C VAL A 70 11.70 -8.76 2.04
N ASP A 71 11.65 -9.75 1.14
CA ASP A 71 12.17 -11.12 1.29
C ASP A 71 13.35 -11.16 2.29
N PRO A 72 13.31 -12.01 3.32
CA PRO A 72 14.41 -12.15 4.30
C PRO A 72 15.77 -12.50 3.68
N ASN A 73 15.81 -12.90 2.40
CA ASN A 73 17.03 -13.14 1.65
C ASN A 73 17.50 -11.92 0.83
N ASP A 74 16.66 -10.92 0.66
CA ASP A 74 17.03 -9.63 0.09
C ASP A 74 17.11 -8.65 1.25
N PHE A 75 18.28 -8.14 1.57
CA PHE A 75 18.50 -7.11 2.59
C PHE A 75 17.84 -5.78 2.18
N GLY A 76 16.61 -5.86 1.75
CA GLY A 76 15.76 -4.73 1.41
C GLY A 76 15.60 -3.82 2.62
N TRP A 77 15.77 -2.61 2.39
CA TRP A 77 16.07 -1.47 3.21
C TRP A 77 14.90 -0.94 4.06
N ALA A 78 14.19 -1.83 4.78
CA ALA A 78 13.23 -1.42 5.82
C ALA A 78 13.99 -0.74 6.98
N ARG A 79 14.53 0.45 6.72
CA ARG A 79 15.34 1.22 7.67
C ARG A 79 14.54 1.83 8.81
N GLY A 80 13.25 1.48 8.92
CA GLY A 80 12.34 2.12 9.86
C GLY A 80 11.77 3.43 9.32
N TYR A 81 11.34 3.41 8.05
CA TYR A 81 10.48 4.41 7.42
C TYR A 81 9.10 3.80 7.16
N PRO A 82 8.01 4.59 7.05
CA PRO A 82 8.00 6.06 7.21
C PRO A 82 8.09 6.56 8.66
N PHE A 83 7.74 5.80 9.69
CA PHE A 83 7.61 6.31 11.07
C PHE A 83 8.42 5.54 12.12
N GLY A 84 9.35 4.70 11.72
CA GLY A 84 10.25 4.02 12.62
C GLY A 84 11.47 4.85 13.02
N ALA A 85 12.45 4.21 13.65
CA ALA A 85 13.61 4.86 14.23
C ALA A 85 14.41 5.71 13.22
N ALA A 86 14.57 5.23 11.97
CA ALA A 86 15.33 5.97 10.96
C ALA A 86 14.68 7.32 10.58
N SER A 87 13.34 7.38 10.54
CA SER A 87 12.61 8.62 10.27
C SER A 87 12.82 9.64 11.39
N ILE A 88 12.76 9.20 12.64
CA ILE A 88 12.99 10.04 13.81
C ILE A 88 14.41 10.58 13.78
N LEU A 89 15.41 9.71 13.63
CA LEU A 89 16.82 10.09 13.57
C LEU A 89 17.12 11.05 12.42
N GLN A 90 16.52 10.83 11.24
CA GLN A 90 16.71 11.71 10.09
C GLN A 90 16.12 13.11 10.35
N GLY A 91 15.01 13.21 11.08
CA GLY A 91 14.43 14.49 11.50
C GLY A 91 15.34 15.21 12.48
N GLU A 92 15.76 14.53 13.53
CA GLU A 92 16.59 15.09 14.61
C GLU A 92 17.99 15.50 14.12
N MET A 93 18.59 14.77 13.18
CA MET A 93 19.87 15.11 12.57
C MET A 93 19.86 16.45 11.79
N ARG A 94 18.71 16.99 11.49
CA ARG A 94 18.55 18.32 10.87
C ARG A 94 18.46 19.45 11.91
N GLY A 95 18.26 19.09 13.17
CA GLY A 95 18.19 20.01 14.29
C GLY A 95 19.55 20.22 14.95
N GLU A 96 19.55 20.95 16.07
CA GLU A 96 20.74 21.28 16.84
C GLU A 96 20.95 20.37 18.07
N ASP A 97 19.96 19.51 18.37
CA ASP A 97 19.94 18.70 19.60
C ASP A 97 20.75 17.40 19.48
N MET A 98 21.12 16.99 18.28
CA MET A 98 21.89 15.77 18.03
C MET A 98 23.25 16.07 17.42
N ASN A 99 24.25 15.30 17.86
CA ASN A 99 25.59 15.33 17.29
C ASN A 99 25.91 13.98 16.63
N LEU A 100 26.47 14.03 15.44
CA LEU A 100 26.83 12.84 14.67
C LEU A 100 28.09 12.20 15.25
N THR A 101 27.97 10.93 15.66
CA THR A 101 29.11 10.12 16.13
C THR A 101 29.48 9.00 15.16
N ALA A 102 28.65 8.75 14.11
CA ALA A 102 28.84 7.71 13.12
C ALA A 102 28.45 8.21 11.73
N GLN A 103 29.07 7.67 10.69
CA GLN A 103 28.91 8.17 9.31
C GLN A 103 27.53 7.93 8.67
N PHE A 104 26.67 7.15 9.29
CA PHE A 104 25.42 6.70 8.66
C PHE A 104 24.46 7.84 8.26
N TYR A 105 24.37 8.91 9.05
CA TYR A 105 23.54 10.09 8.78
C TYR A 105 24.35 11.32 8.39
N ASP A 106 25.62 11.16 8.01
CA ASP A 106 26.51 12.28 7.70
C ASP A 106 25.94 13.21 6.62
N TYR A 107 25.39 12.65 5.55
CA TYR A 107 24.77 13.45 4.49
C TYR A 107 23.59 14.30 4.98
N THR A 108 22.81 13.81 5.94
CA THR A 108 21.68 14.54 6.52
C THR A 108 22.16 15.61 7.48
N TYR A 109 23.11 15.26 8.36
CA TYR A 109 23.69 16.17 9.34
C TYR A 109 24.44 17.34 8.67
N SER A 110 25.24 17.06 7.66
CA SER A 110 26.01 18.06 6.91
C SER A 110 25.21 18.77 5.81
N ALA A 111 23.94 18.44 5.65
CA ALA A 111 23.05 18.94 4.59
C ALA A 111 23.62 18.77 3.16
N THR A 112 24.38 17.68 2.93
CA THR A 112 25.00 17.36 1.62
C THR A 112 24.25 16.28 0.86
N TYR A 113 23.03 15.96 1.26
CA TYR A 113 22.17 14.97 0.60
C TYR A 113 21.73 15.41 -0.80
N ASN A 114 21.48 14.43 -1.65
CA ASN A 114 21.01 14.59 -3.02
C ASN A 114 19.92 13.54 -3.34
N LEU A 115 19.50 13.47 -4.61
CA LEU A 115 18.45 12.57 -5.07
C LEU A 115 18.79 11.07 -4.90
N THR A 116 20.06 10.72 -4.76
CA THR A 116 20.52 9.33 -4.63
C THR A 116 20.98 8.99 -3.21
N THR A 117 20.83 9.91 -2.26
CA THR A 117 21.17 9.63 -0.86
C THR A 117 20.24 8.56 -0.29
N ALA A 118 20.82 7.44 0.13
CA ALA A 118 20.11 6.22 0.46
C ALA A 118 18.96 6.40 1.48
N ASN A 119 19.13 7.25 2.49
CA ASN A 119 18.09 7.53 3.48
C ASN A 119 16.90 8.29 2.87
N ASN A 120 17.16 9.26 1.98
CA ASN A 120 16.09 9.99 1.30
C ASN A 120 15.34 9.10 0.31
N VAL A 121 16.07 8.27 -0.45
CA VAL A 121 15.48 7.31 -1.37
C VAL A 121 14.60 6.33 -0.59
N ALA A 122 15.13 5.70 0.46
CA ALA A 122 14.37 4.74 1.28
C ALA A 122 13.11 5.37 1.90
N MET A 123 13.20 6.58 2.45
CA MET A 123 12.03 7.27 3.00
C MET A 123 10.96 7.54 1.94
N TRP A 124 11.37 7.95 0.73
CA TRP A 124 10.45 8.19 -0.37
C TRP A 124 9.74 6.91 -0.80
N GLU A 125 10.50 5.88 -1.15
CA GLU A 125 9.99 4.61 -1.65
C GLU A 125 9.07 3.93 -0.64
N THR A 126 9.54 3.72 0.59
CA THR A 126 8.74 3.04 1.63
C THR A 126 7.48 3.82 2.01
N SER A 127 7.51 5.16 1.93
CA SER A 127 6.30 5.97 2.18
C SER A 127 5.23 5.74 1.10
N PHE A 128 5.61 5.66 -0.17
CA PHE A 128 4.65 5.39 -1.25
C PHE A 128 4.18 3.94 -1.27
N GLU A 129 5.03 2.99 -0.90
CA GLU A 129 4.63 1.60 -0.66
C GLU A 129 3.60 1.50 0.47
N ALA A 130 3.83 2.20 1.57
CA ALA A 130 2.88 2.27 2.69
C ALA A 130 1.54 2.91 2.25
N ILE A 131 1.57 4.00 1.47
CA ILE A 131 0.37 4.62 0.90
C ILE A 131 -0.40 3.63 0.03
N ASN A 132 0.28 2.85 -0.82
CA ASN A 132 -0.39 1.81 -1.59
C ASN A 132 -1.00 0.72 -0.70
N ARG A 133 -0.32 0.33 0.37
CA ARG A 133 -0.85 -0.61 1.36
C ARG A 133 -2.13 -0.08 2.00
N TYR A 134 -2.17 1.18 2.41
CA TYR A 134 -3.38 1.79 2.98
C TYR A 134 -4.54 1.81 1.98
N ASN A 135 -4.26 2.14 0.72
CA ASN A 135 -5.27 2.13 -0.34
C ASN A 135 -5.80 0.72 -0.59
N THR A 136 -4.92 -0.30 -0.60
CA THR A 136 -5.30 -1.70 -0.77
C THR A 136 -6.19 -2.18 0.37
N VAL A 137 -5.81 -1.89 1.62
CA VAL A 137 -6.61 -2.26 2.79
C VAL A 137 -7.95 -1.54 2.76
N TYR A 138 -7.96 -0.24 2.46
CA TYR A 138 -9.20 0.53 2.32
C TYR A 138 -10.18 -0.11 1.33
N ALA A 139 -9.72 -0.43 0.12
CA ALA A 139 -10.53 -1.06 -0.91
C ALA A 139 -11.02 -2.47 -0.51
N GLY A 140 -10.14 -3.26 0.12
CA GLY A 140 -10.50 -4.59 0.61
C GLY A 140 -11.58 -4.54 1.72
N ILE A 141 -11.49 -3.56 2.62
CA ILE A 141 -12.49 -3.32 3.66
C ILE A 141 -13.84 -2.88 3.04
N GLU A 142 -13.84 -2.03 2.01
CA GLU A 142 -15.07 -1.70 1.26
C GLU A 142 -15.73 -2.96 0.69
N GLY A 143 -14.93 -3.84 0.08
CA GLY A 143 -15.42 -5.13 -0.42
C GLY A 143 -15.98 -6.02 0.68
N ALA A 144 -15.32 -6.10 1.84
CA ALA A 144 -15.79 -6.89 2.99
C ALA A 144 -17.12 -6.37 3.56
N VAL A 145 -17.32 -5.06 3.63
CA VAL A 145 -18.60 -4.45 4.01
C VAL A 145 -19.68 -4.79 2.99
N ALA A 146 -19.41 -4.61 1.70
CA ALA A 146 -20.34 -4.92 0.62
C ALA A 146 -20.77 -6.40 0.61
N ALA A 147 -19.83 -7.31 0.94
CA ALA A 147 -20.09 -8.75 1.10
C ALA A 147 -20.70 -9.13 2.45
N SER A 148 -21.00 -8.17 3.33
CA SER A 148 -21.50 -8.40 4.70
C SER A 148 -20.60 -9.28 5.58
N VAL A 149 -19.30 -9.30 5.33
CA VAL A 149 -18.29 -9.99 6.15
C VAL A 149 -18.09 -9.25 7.48
N ILE A 150 -18.10 -7.92 7.43
CA ILE A 150 -18.04 -7.03 8.59
C ILE A 150 -19.15 -6.00 8.55
N THR A 151 -19.49 -5.43 9.70
CA THR A 151 -20.51 -4.37 9.78
C THR A 151 -20.00 -3.08 9.15
N GLU A 152 -20.92 -2.21 8.72
CA GLU A 152 -20.58 -0.89 8.20
C GLU A 152 -19.83 -0.04 9.21
N GLU A 153 -20.23 -0.09 10.49
CA GLU A 153 -19.56 0.62 11.59
C GLU A 153 -18.09 0.19 11.71
N LYS A 154 -17.83 -1.12 11.74
CA LYS A 154 -16.48 -1.66 11.79
C LYS A 154 -15.67 -1.33 10.54
N GLY A 155 -16.32 -1.42 9.38
CA GLY A 155 -15.73 -1.03 8.10
C GLY A 155 -15.35 0.46 8.06
N ASN A 156 -16.20 1.34 8.58
CA ASN A 156 -15.91 2.76 8.68
C ASN A 156 -14.71 3.02 9.61
N GLN A 157 -14.65 2.38 10.77
CA GLN A 157 -13.49 2.46 11.65
C GLN A 157 -12.19 2.10 10.90
N TYR A 158 -12.16 0.94 10.23
CA TYR A 158 -10.96 0.46 9.53
C TYR A 158 -10.57 1.36 8.33
N LYS A 159 -11.55 1.86 7.57
CA LYS A 159 -11.32 2.82 6.51
C LYS A 159 -10.79 4.15 7.05
N GLY A 160 -11.34 4.62 8.15
CA GLY A 160 -10.88 5.83 8.84
C GLY A 160 -9.41 5.73 9.28
N GLU A 161 -8.99 4.56 9.75
CA GLU A 161 -7.60 4.30 10.13
C GLU A 161 -6.66 4.34 8.91
N CYS A 162 -7.07 3.76 7.77
CA CYS A 162 -6.30 3.83 6.53
C CYS A 162 -6.14 5.28 6.03
N LEU A 163 -7.21 6.08 6.09
CA LEU A 163 -7.17 7.49 5.69
C LEU A 163 -6.28 8.32 6.63
N PHE A 164 -6.35 8.07 7.94
CA PHE A 164 -5.47 8.71 8.91
C PHE A 164 -3.99 8.41 8.62
N LEU A 165 -3.65 7.14 8.39
CA LEU A 165 -2.27 6.73 8.09
C LEU A 165 -1.78 7.34 6.77
N ARG A 166 -2.64 7.42 5.74
CA ARG A 166 -2.31 8.05 4.47
C ARG A 166 -2.05 9.54 4.63
N ALA A 167 -2.91 10.25 5.34
CA ALA A 167 -2.74 11.67 5.64
C ALA A 167 -1.45 11.94 6.43
N LEU A 168 -1.18 11.14 7.45
CA LEU A 168 0.03 11.23 8.26
C LEU A 168 1.29 11.03 7.40
N THR A 169 1.26 10.06 6.49
CA THR A 169 2.39 9.77 5.59
C THR A 169 2.60 10.90 4.58
N TYR A 170 1.53 11.40 3.94
CA TYR A 170 1.65 12.57 3.06
C TYR A 170 2.15 13.81 3.79
N HIS A 171 1.67 14.05 5.01
CA HIS A 171 2.14 15.19 5.79
C HIS A 171 3.65 15.06 6.12
N ASN A 172 4.11 13.87 6.47
CA ASN A 172 5.55 13.62 6.69
C ASN A 172 6.38 13.83 5.41
N LEU A 173 5.90 13.34 4.27
CA LEU A 173 6.55 13.58 2.97
C LEU A 173 6.63 15.08 2.64
N MET A 174 5.56 15.84 2.93
CA MET A 174 5.56 17.30 2.70
C MET A 174 6.63 18.02 3.52
N ILE A 175 6.86 17.61 4.77
CA ILE A 175 7.91 18.18 5.63
C ILE A 175 9.30 17.95 5.04
N HIS A 176 9.53 16.79 4.44
CA HIS A 176 10.87 16.39 3.99
C HIS A 176 11.18 16.72 2.53
N TYR A 177 10.18 16.77 1.64
CA TYR A 177 10.39 16.83 0.18
C TYR A 177 9.67 17.98 -0.53
N ALA A 178 9.01 18.88 0.21
CA ALA A 178 8.33 20.04 -0.36
C ALA A 178 8.82 21.32 0.31
N LEU A 179 8.57 22.45 -0.34
CA LEU A 179 8.74 23.74 0.29
C LEU A 179 7.62 23.98 1.33
N PRO A 180 7.88 24.77 2.37
CA PRO A 180 6.85 25.12 3.36
C PRO A 180 5.62 25.74 2.72
N TYR A 181 4.46 25.53 3.34
CA TYR A 181 3.22 26.16 2.92
C TYR A 181 3.33 27.69 2.92
N ASN A 182 2.66 28.36 2.01
CA ASN A 182 2.73 29.83 1.76
C ASN A 182 4.04 30.34 1.14
N VAL A 183 4.95 29.47 0.75
CA VAL A 183 6.07 29.88 -0.10
C VAL A 183 5.61 29.90 -1.56
N GLU A 184 5.89 30.99 -2.27
CA GLU A 184 5.57 31.17 -3.69
C GLU A 184 4.09 30.85 -4.06
N GLY A 185 3.15 31.17 -3.17
CA GLY A 185 1.73 30.96 -3.39
C GLY A 185 1.28 29.49 -3.41
N ASN A 186 2.07 28.58 -2.87
CA ASN A 186 1.80 27.13 -2.80
C ASN A 186 1.71 26.40 -4.15
N ASN A 187 2.24 26.99 -5.22
CA ASN A 187 2.27 26.39 -6.55
C ASN A 187 3.52 25.54 -6.80
N ASN A 188 4.43 25.47 -5.83
CA ASN A 188 5.59 24.60 -5.87
C ASN A 188 5.19 23.11 -5.83
N TYR A 189 6.12 22.24 -6.18
CA TYR A 189 5.92 20.80 -6.17
C TYR A 189 5.61 20.26 -4.78
N GLY A 190 4.41 19.71 -4.65
CA GLY A 190 3.99 18.84 -3.56
C GLY A 190 4.33 17.38 -3.83
N MET A 191 3.43 16.46 -3.51
CA MET A 191 3.62 15.01 -3.71
C MET A 191 2.74 14.49 -4.86
N PRO A 192 3.13 13.40 -5.54
CA PRO A 192 2.18 12.62 -6.35
C PRO A 192 1.06 12.11 -5.45
N ILE A 193 -0.20 12.29 -5.85
CA ILE A 193 -1.37 11.92 -5.03
C ILE A 193 -1.93 10.59 -5.54
N TYR A 194 -1.73 9.54 -4.75
CA TYR A 194 -2.25 8.19 -4.99
C TYR A 194 -3.35 7.86 -4.00
N THR A 195 -4.58 7.75 -4.49
CA THR A 195 -5.78 7.45 -3.69
C THR A 195 -6.42 6.11 -4.01
N LYS A 196 -5.90 5.41 -5.02
CA LYS A 196 -6.36 4.09 -5.44
C LYS A 196 -5.28 3.05 -5.19
N ALA A 197 -5.71 1.83 -4.87
CA ALA A 197 -4.82 0.67 -4.78
C ALA A 197 -4.22 0.33 -6.16
N VAL A 198 -2.98 -0.13 -6.15
CA VAL A 198 -2.29 -0.71 -7.31
C VAL A 198 -1.85 -2.11 -6.92
N ASN A 199 -2.64 -3.10 -7.29
CA ASN A 199 -2.39 -4.51 -6.97
C ASN A 199 -2.14 -5.34 -8.24
N ASP A 200 -2.41 -4.77 -9.43
CA ASP A 200 -2.28 -5.44 -10.71
C ASP A 200 -1.42 -4.59 -11.67
N PRO A 201 -0.53 -5.22 -12.47
CA PRO A 201 0.29 -4.51 -13.45
C PRO A 201 -0.50 -3.65 -14.46
N SER A 202 -1.75 -4.00 -14.76
CA SER A 202 -2.62 -3.20 -15.65
C SER A 202 -2.96 -1.82 -15.09
N GLN A 203 -2.96 -1.67 -13.77
CA GLN A 203 -3.24 -0.41 -13.07
C GLN A 203 -2.00 0.52 -13.05
N LEU A 204 -0.81 -0.02 -13.27
CA LEU A 204 0.45 0.73 -13.23
C LEU A 204 0.50 1.87 -14.25
N ALA A 205 0.00 1.66 -15.47
CA ALA A 205 0.09 2.65 -16.52
C ALA A 205 -0.65 3.96 -16.19
N GLU A 206 -1.81 3.87 -15.53
CA GLU A 206 -2.55 5.04 -15.06
C GLU A 206 -1.76 5.75 -13.95
N GLN A 207 -1.23 5.00 -13.00
CA GLN A 207 -0.54 5.56 -11.84
C GLN A 207 0.82 6.17 -12.20
N GLN A 208 1.54 5.59 -13.14
CA GLN A 208 2.82 6.12 -13.65
C GLN A 208 2.67 7.47 -14.34
N SER A 209 1.49 7.81 -14.84
CA SER A 209 1.21 9.11 -15.46
C SER A 209 1.00 10.24 -14.44
N ILE A 210 0.83 9.92 -13.15
CA ILE A 210 0.59 10.90 -12.09
C ILE A 210 1.91 11.59 -11.74
N GLY A 211 2.01 12.87 -12.10
CA GLY A 211 3.12 13.72 -11.71
C GLY A 211 2.98 14.24 -10.27
N ARG A 212 3.99 15.00 -9.81
CA ARG A 212 3.88 15.72 -8.54
C ARG A 212 2.78 16.80 -8.63
N SER A 213 1.90 16.79 -7.66
CA SER A 213 0.90 17.85 -7.45
C SER A 213 1.56 19.12 -6.87
N THR A 214 0.79 20.16 -6.72
CA THR A 214 1.24 21.34 -6.00
C THR A 214 1.23 21.13 -4.48
N VAL A 215 1.95 21.99 -3.75
CA VAL A 215 1.90 22.03 -2.29
C VAL A 215 0.46 22.18 -1.80
N LYS A 216 -0.30 23.08 -2.42
CA LYS A 216 -1.72 23.28 -2.06
C LYS A 216 -2.54 22.01 -2.23
N GLU A 217 -2.50 21.40 -3.41
CA GLU A 217 -3.28 20.18 -3.70
C GLU A 217 -2.94 19.03 -2.74
N THR A 218 -1.66 18.91 -2.37
CA THR A 218 -1.26 17.86 -1.42
C THR A 218 -1.82 18.13 -0.02
N TYR A 219 -1.79 19.38 0.47
CA TYR A 219 -2.41 19.73 1.75
C TYR A 219 -3.94 19.60 1.72
N ASP A 220 -4.58 19.95 0.61
CA ASP A 220 -6.01 19.72 0.41
C ASP A 220 -6.37 18.23 0.52
N GLN A 221 -5.56 17.35 -0.07
CA GLN A 221 -5.74 15.89 0.05
C GLN A 221 -5.55 15.41 1.49
N ILE A 222 -4.51 15.88 2.18
CA ILE A 222 -4.27 15.55 3.60
C ILE A 222 -5.47 15.94 4.45
N LEU A 223 -5.99 17.14 4.30
CA LEU A 223 -7.15 17.61 5.05
C LEU A 223 -8.43 16.85 4.68
N SER A 224 -8.62 16.51 3.40
CA SER A 224 -9.72 15.67 2.95
C SER A 224 -9.70 14.30 3.63
N ASP A 225 -8.55 13.63 3.64
CA ASP A 225 -8.39 12.34 4.31
C ASP A 225 -8.66 12.44 5.82
N LEU A 226 -8.16 13.48 6.48
CA LEU A 226 -8.36 13.68 7.91
C LEU A 226 -9.80 14.02 8.27
N ASN A 227 -10.52 14.78 7.44
CA ASN A 227 -11.94 15.07 7.65
C ASN A 227 -12.78 13.79 7.54
N ASN A 228 -12.49 12.95 6.55
CA ASN A 228 -13.15 11.67 6.40
C ASN A 228 -12.77 10.71 7.56
N ALA A 229 -11.50 10.65 7.93
CA ALA A 229 -11.05 9.85 9.07
C ALA A 229 -11.74 10.28 10.37
N GLU A 230 -11.84 11.58 10.66
CA GLU A 230 -12.52 12.11 11.83
C GLU A 230 -14.00 11.69 11.89
N SER A 231 -14.68 11.65 10.74
CA SER A 231 -16.09 11.25 10.69
C SER A 231 -16.30 9.74 10.85
N MET A 232 -15.28 8.93 10.57
CA MET A 232 -15.34 7.47 10.56
C MET A 232 -14.76 6.83 11.82
N LEU A 233 -13.79 7.49 12.46
CA LEU A 233 -13.08 6.95 13.62
C LEU A 233 -13.90 7.07 14.92
N PRO A 234 -13.77 6.10 15.84
CA PRO A 234 -14.42 6.17 17.14
C PRO A 234 -13.78 7.24 18.05
N ASP A 235 -14.58 7.79 18.94
CA ASP A 235 -14.12 8.75 19.96
C ASP A 235 -13.19 8.09 20.98
N ILE A 236 -13.46 6.83 21.33
CA ILE A 236 -12.73 6.05 22.34
C ILE A 236 -12.24 4.76 21.67
N ILE A 237 -11.01 4.40 21.98
CA ILE A 237 -10.37 3.15 21.55
C ILE A 237 -10.22 2.25 22.77
N ASP A 238 -10.35 0.95 22.56
CA ASP A 238 -10.08 -0.06 23.58
C ASP A 238 -8.64 0.06 24.11
N ALA A 239 -8.45 -0.15 25.40
CA ALA A 239 -7.16 0.05 26.06
C ALA A 239 -6.03 -0.84 25.49
N ASP A 240 -6.37 -2.00 24.95
CA ASP A 240 -5.45 -2.91 24.27
C ASP A 240 -5.09 -2.47 22.84
N LYS A 241 -5.82 -1.50 22.29
CA LYS A 241 -5.62 -0.94 20.93
C LYS A 241 -5.16 0.52 20.94
N ILE A 242 -4.57 0.98 22.04
CA ILE A 242 -4.18 2.40 22.23
C ILE A 242 -3.25 2.95 21.13
N GLY A 243 -2.53 2.08 20.40
CA GLY A 243 -1.70 2.47 19.26
C GLY A 243 -2.46 2.74 17.96
N ARG A 244 -3.78 2.50 17.92
CA ARG A 244 -4.60 2.71 16.72
C ARG A 244 -5.19 4.13 16.67
N ALA A 245 -5.52 4.59 15.46
CA ALA A 245 -6.06 5.93 15.27
C ALA A 245 -7.47 6.07 15.87
N SER A 246 -7.70 7.18 16.56
CA SER A 246 -8.99 7.62 17.07
C SER A 246 -9.41 8.91 16.38
N LYS A 247 -10.64 9.34 16.57
CA LYS A 247 -11.11 10.67 16.18
C LYS A 247 -10.23 11.76 16.78
N GLY A 248 -9.85 11.63 18.06
CA GLY A 248 -8.93 12.56 18.71
C GLY A 248 -7.55 12.60 18.03
N ALA A 249 -7.03 11.48 17.54
CA ALA A 249 -5.79 11.44 16.79
C ALA A 249 -5.91 12.20 15.44
N ALA A 250 -7.03 12.03 14.73
CA ALA A 250 -7.28 12.76 13.47
C ALA A 250 -7.35 14.28 13.70
N ILE A 251 -8.05 14.73 14.77
CA ILE A 251 -8.12 16.14 15.15
C ILE A 251 -6.74 16.68 15.53
N ALA A 252 -5.96 15.94 16.31
CA ALA A 252 -4.60 16.34 16.70
C ALA A 252 -3.67 16.47 15.47
N LEU A 253 -3.78 15.57 14.50
CA LEU A 253 -3.02 15.68 13.27
C LEU A 253 -3.48 16.89 12.43
N LYS A 254 -4.79 17.16 12.33
CA LYS A 254 -5.30 18.36 11.66
C LYS A 254 -4.73 19.62 12.28
N THR A 255 -4.68 19.71 13.60
CA THR A 255 -4.09 20.86 14.30
C THR A 255 -2.63 21.05 13.87
N ARG A 256 -1.84 19.97 13.79
CA ARG A 256 -0.45 20.03 13.31
C ARG A 256 -0.37 20.47 11.84
N VAL A 257 -1.27 20.00 10.99
CA VAL A 257 -1.34 20.38 9.58
C VAL A 257 -1.64 21.89 9.46
N TYR A 258 -2.64 22.42 10.18
CA TYR A 258 -2.97 23.83 10.18
C TYR A 258 -1.82 24.71 10.72
N LEU A 259 -1.08 24.24 11.74
CA LEU A 259 0.12 24.92 12.22
C LEU A 259 1.18 25.05 11.11
N HIS A 260 1.42 23.98 10.34
CA HIS A 260 2.36 24.02 9.21
C HIS A 260 1.84 24.92 8.08
N MET A 261 0.53 25.00 7.87
CA MET A 261 -0.08 25.93 6.93
C MET A 261 -0.09 27.38 7.42
N ARG A 262 0.25 27.63 8.70
CA ARG A 262 0.10 28.91 9.39
C ARG A 262 -1.36 29.42 9.36
N ASP A 263 -2.29 28.50 9.37
CA ASP A 263 -3.72 28.79 9.47
C ASP A 263 -4.12 28.77 10.95
N TRP A 264 -4.19 29.95 11.52
CA TRP A 264 -4.47 30.15 12.96
C TRP A 264 -5.96 30.21 13.27
N ASN A 265 -6.84 30.13 12.28
CA ASN A 265 -8.29 30.25 12.44
C ASN A 265 -8.98 28.90 12.51
N ASN A 266 -8.32 27.85 12.07
CA ASN A 266 -8.81 26.45 12.05
C ASN A 266 -8.05 25.50 12.99
#